data_1d7d5191af2c6585431c79c476669962
#
_entry.id   1d7d5191af2c6585431c79c476669962
#
_cell.length_a   1.000
_cell.length_b   1.000
_cell.length_c   1.000
_cell.angle_alpha   90.00
_cell.angle_beta   90.00
_cell.angle_gamma   90.00
#
_symmetry.space_group_name_H-M   'P 1'
#
loop_
_entity.id
_entity.type
_entity.pdbx_description
1 polymer ?
#
loop_
_entity_poly.entity_id
_entity_poly.type
_entity_poly.pdbx_seq_one_letter_code
_entity_poly.pdbx_strand_id
1 'polypeptide(L)'
;MTTVTIYHNPDCGTSRNTLALIRNAGVEPQIIEYLRTPPSREELKALVRAMGIPVRDLLRQKGTPYDELDLGNAKWTDDQLLDFMMAHPILINRPIVAAPLGTKLCRPSEAVLDLLPWPQKGAFAKEDGEPVVDAEGRRIAR
;
A
#
# COMPACT_ATOMS: atom_id res chain seq x y z
N MET A 1 5.81 -18.40 11.80
CA MET A 1 5.96 -16.94 11.99
C MET A 1 5.01 -16.20 11.07
N THR A 2 4.28 -15.27 11.64
CA THR A 2 3.37 -14.45 10.86
C THR A 2 4.13 -13.23 10.38
N THR A 3 4.13 -13.00 9.08
CA THR A 3 4.89 -11.89 8.51
C THR A 3 3.93 -10.91 7.84
N VAL A 4 4.08 -9.64 8.19
CA VAL A 4 3.44 -8.53 7.50
C VAL A 4 4.54 -7.72 6.83
N THR A 5 4.36 -7.42 5.55
CA THR A 5 5.30 -6.59 4.79
C THR A 5 4.56 -5.36 4.27
N ILE A 6 5.14 -4.19 4.46
CA ILE A 6 4.63 -2.95 3.91
C ILE A 6 5.65 -2.35 2.95
N TYR A 7 5.20 -2.07 1.72
CA TYR A 7 5.97 -1.31 0.73
C TYR A 7 5.62 0.15 0.97
N HIS A 8 6.55 0.85 1.61
CA HIS A 8 6.31 2.08 2.36
C HIS A 8 6.98 3.28 1.72
N ASN A 9 6.27 4.41 1.73
CA ASN A 9 6.87 5.72 1.44
C ASN A 9 6.71 6.59 2.69
N PRO A 10 7.81 6.91 3.40
CA PRO A 10 7.74 7.69 4.65
C PRO A 10 7.24 9.12 4.44
N ASP A 11 7.27 9.61 3.21
CA ASP A 11 6.78 10.96 2.89
C ASP A 11 5.27 11.00 2.59
N CYS A 12 4.61 9.84 2.58
CA CYS A 12 3.19 9.72 2.27
C CYS A 12 2.37 9.52 3.55
N GLY A 13 1.42 10.44 3.82
CA GLY A 13 0.57 10.36 5.02
C GLY A 13 -0.24 9.08 5.08
N THR A 14 -0.82 8.64 3.96
CA THR A 14 -1.56 7.37 3.90
C THR A 14 -0.67 6.19 4.27
N SER A 15 0.57 6.20 3.79
CA SER A 15 1.54 5.14 4.09
C SER A 15 1.91 5.13 5.57
N ARG A 16 2.14 6.31 6.16
CA ARG A 16 2.43 6.43 7.61
C ARG A 16 1.24 5.97 8.46
N ASN A 17 0.02 6.36 8.11
CA ASN A 17 -1.18 5.94 8.82
C ASN A 17 -1.36 4.42 8.76
N THR A 18 -1.10 3.82 7.61
CA THR A 18 -1.19 2.37 7.43
C THR A 18 -0.19 1.64 8.31
N LEU A 19 1.07 2.12 8.34
CA LEU A 19 2.11 1.53 9.18
C LEU A 19 1.72 1.62 10.66
N ALA A 20 1.17 2.75 11.08
CA ALA A 20 0.75 2.95 12.46
C ALA A 20 -0.41 2.01 12.84
N LEU A 21 -1.34 1.75 11.92
CA LEU A 21 -2.43 0.80 12.14
C LEU A 21 -1.92 -0.64 12.31
N ILE A 22 -0.91 -1.03 11.53
CA ILE A 22 -0.27 -2.34 11.69
C ILE A 22 0.36 -2.45 13.07
N ARG A 23 1.09 -1.43 13.49
CA ARG A 23 1.73 -1.41 14.81
C ARG A 23 0.72 -1.39 15.96
N ASN A 24 -0.44 -0.76 15.74
CA ASN A 24 -1.51 -0.73 16.74
C ASN A 24 -2.17 -2.10 16.93
N ALA A 25 -1.95 -3.03 16.01
CA ALA A 25 -2.35 -4.43 16.18
C ALA A 25 -1.29 -5.23 16.96
N GLY A 26 -0.21 -4.59 17.37
CA GLY A 26 0.87 -5.25 18.11
C GLY A 26 1.87 -5.98 17.23
N VAL A 27 1.91 -5.65 15.94
CA VAL A 27 2.78 -6.32 14.97
C VAL A 27 3.79 -5.31 14.43
N GLU A 28 5.05 -5.70 14.42
CA GLU A 28 6.08 -4.92 13.73
C GLU A 28 6.29 -5.53 12.35
N PRO A 29 5.93 -4.81 11.26
CA PRO A 29 6.07 -5.35 9.92
C PRO A 29 7.49 -5.24 9.40
N GLN A 30 7.80 -6.00 8.36
CA GLN A 30 8.95 -5.72 7.52
C GLN A 30 8.64 -4.47 6.69
N ILE A 31 9.46 -3.45 6.82
CA ILE A 31 9.28 -2.18 6.12
C ILE A 31 10.23 -2.15 4.93
N ILE A 32 9.68 -2.05 3.73
CA ILE A 32 10.46 -1.91 2.50
C ILE A 32 10.21 -0.52 1.95
N GLU A 33 11.21 0.35 2.02
CA GLU A 33 11.14 1.67 1.41
C GLU A 33 11.42 1.52 -0.08
N TYR A 34 10.39 1.26 -0.84
CA TYR A 34 10.50 0.82 -2.24
C TYR A 34 11.12 1.86 -3.18
N LEU A 35 11.17 3.13 -2.77
CA LEU A 35 11.87 4.14 -3.57
C LEU A 35 13.38 3.99 -3.47
N ARG A 36 13.89 3.38 -2.38
CA ARG A 36 15.31 3.09 -2.18
C ARG A 36 15.65 1.67 -2.56
N THR A 37 14.75 0.75 -2.28
CA THR A 37 14.91 -0.69 -2.51
C THR A 37 13.70 -1.18 -3.29
N PRO A 38 13.63 -0.89 -4.61
CA PRO A 38 12.46 -1.29 -5.40
C PRO A 38 12.30 -2.80 -5.44
N PRO A 39 11.06 -3.30 -5.53
CA PRO A 39 10.84 -4.71 -5.77
C PRO A 39 11.39 -5.09 -7.15
N SER A 40 11.76 -6.35 -7.33
CA SER A 40 12.08 -6.85 -8.66
C SER A 40 10.81 -6.86 -9.52
N ARG A 41 10.98 -6.96 -10.85
CA ARG A 41 9.85 -7.06 -11.76
C ARG A 41 8.95 -8.25 -11.42
N GLU A 42 9.57 -9.38 -11.07
CA GLU A 42 8.83 -10.60 -10.69
C GLU A 42 8.06 -10.42 -9.39
N GLU A 43 8.67 -9.75 -8.41
CA GLU A 43 7.98 -9.43 -7.15
C GLU A 43 6.80 -8.50 -7.39
N LEU A 44 6.98 -7.48 -8.24
CA LEU A 44 5.92 -6.53 -8.56
C LEU A 44 4.76 -7.24 -9.26
N LYS A 45 5.04 -8.13 -10.21
CA LYS A 45 4.01 -8.95 -10.87
C LYS A 45 3.25 -9.82 -9.87
N ALA A 46 3.98 -10.44 -8.93
CA ALA A 46 3.38 -11.28 -7.91
C ALA A 46 2.47 -10.45 -6.98
N LEU A 47 2.88 -9.25 -6.62
CA LEU A 47 2.07 -8.34 -5.80
C LEU A 47 0.77 -7.95 -6.52
N VAL A 48 0.86 -7.58 -7.78
CA VAL A 48 -0.32 -7.21 -8.57
C VAL A 48 -1.29 -8.39 -8.65
N ARG A 49 -0.77 -9.59 -8.90
CA ARG A 49 -1.59 -10.80 -8.96
C ARG A 49 -2.27 -11.08 -7.64
N ALA A 50 -1.52 -10.95 -6.53
CA ALA A 50 -2.06 -11.18 -5.19
C ALA A 50 -3.13 -10.16 -4.82
N MET A 51 -2.99 -8.91 -5.29
CA MET A 51 -3.99 -7.87 -5.06
C MET A 51 -5.25 -8.06 -5.90
N GLY A 52 -5.17 -8.81 -6.99
CA GLY A 52 -6.31 -9.05 -7.86
C GLY A 52 -6.80 -7.80 -8.60
N ILE A 53 -5.91 -6.85 -8.87
CA ILE A 53 -6.23 -5.62 -9.59
C ILE A 53 -5.53 -5.58 -10.94
N PRO A 54 -6.05 -4.80 -11.91
CA PRO A 54 -5.30 -4.53 -13.13
C PRO A 54 -4.00 -3.78 -12.82
N VAL A 55 -2.96 -4.03 -13.62
CA VAL A 55 -1.67 -3.34 -13.45
C VAL A 55 -1.86 -1.82 -13.46
N ARG A 56 -2.71 -1.33 -14.34
CA ARG A 56 -3.00 0.10 -14.49
C ARG A 56 -3.49 0.74 -13.18
N ASP A 57 -4.22 -0.01 -12.36
CA ASP A 57 -4.77 0.50 -11.11
C ASP A 57 -3.71 0.70 -10.02
N LEU A 58 -2.51 0.17 -10.22
CA LEU A 58 -1.39 0.38 -9.31
C LEU A 58 -0.62 1.67 -9.63
N LEU A 59 -0.86 2.28 -10.77
CA LEU A 59 -0.15 3.50 -11.16
C LEU A 59 -0.62 4.70 -10.36
N ARG A 60 0.33 5.50 -9.89
CA ARG A 60 0.07 6.78 -9.26
C ARG A 60 0.34 7.89 -10.26
N GLN A 61 -0.61 8.80 -10.40
CA GLN A 61 -0.49 9.94 -11.30
C GLN A 61 0.12 11.16 -10.60
N LYS A 62 -0.40 11.52 -9.45
CA LYS A 62 -0.04 12.75 -8.75
C LYS A 62 1.43 12.73 -8.28
N GLY A 63 2.19 13.73 -8.71
CA GLY A 63 3.58 13.87 -8.28
C GLY A 63 4.54 12.89 -8.96
N THR A 64 4.17 12.35 -10.11
CA THR A 64 4.96 11.37 -10.85
C THR A 64 5.07 11.77 -12.32
N PRO A 65 5.94 11.13 -13.11
CA PRO A 65 6.02 11.40 -14.55
C PRO A 65 4.91 10.75 -15.37
N TYR A 66 3.80 10.38 -14.77
CA TYR A 66 2.67 9.72 -15.43
C TYR A 66 2.19 10.47 -16.67
N ASP A 67 1.95 11.77 -16.55
CA ASP A 67 1.45 12.58 -17.67
C ASP A 67 2.52 12.79 -18.74
N GLU A 68 3.75 13.04 -18.32
CA GLU A 68 4.88 13.24 -19.24
C GLU A 68 5.17 12.01 -20.08
N LEU A 69 4.98 10.82 -19.50
CA LEU A 69 5.18 9.53 -20.17
C LEU A 69 3.93 9.06 -20.90
N ASP A 70 2.84 9.85 -20.87
CA ASP A 70 1.58 9.51 -21.53
C ASP A 70 1.01 8.17 -21.05
N LEU A 71 1.12 7.87 -19.76
CA LEU A 71 0.69 6.58 -19.22
C LEU A 71 -0.82 6.42 -19.16
N GLY A 72 -1.58 7.51 -19.29
CA GLY A 72 -3.03 7.46 -19.45
C GLY A 72 -3.50 6.90 -20.79
N ASN A 73 -2.58 6.76 -21.75
CA ASN A 73 -2.91 6.22 -23.07
C ASN A 73 -3.20 4.72 -22.99
N ALA A 74 -4.32 4.30 -23.53
CA ALA A 74 -4.76 2.90 -23.51
C ALA A 74 -3.88 1.96 -24.33
N LYS A 75 -2.97 2.49 -25.15
CA LYS A 75 -2.07 1.67 -25.98
C LYS A 75 -1.07 0.85 -25.16
N TRP A 76 -0.75 1.27 -23.94
CA TRP A 76 0.26 0.61 -23.13
C TRP A 76 -0.23 -0.74 -22.62
N THR A 77 0.58 -1.79 -22.82
CA THR A 77 0.29 -3.13 -22.28
C THR A 77 0.68 -3.20 -20.82
N ASP A 78 0.20 -4.24 -20.11
CA ASP A 78 0.58 -4.49 -18.72
C ASP A 78 2.09 -4.60 -18.55
N ASP A 79 2.76 -5.33 -19.45
CA ASP A 79 4.22 -5.48 -19.41
C ASP A 79 4.93 -4.14 -19.57
N GLN A 80 4.44 -3.28 -20.44
CA GLN A 80 5.00 -1.94 -20.63
C GLN A 80 4.79 -1.08 -19.41
N LEU A 81 3.61 -1.14 -18.78
CA LEU A 81 3.33 -0.41 -17.54
C LEU A 81 4.24 -0.87 -16.40
N LEU A 82 4.47 -2.18 -16.30
CA LEU A 82 5.43 -2.72 -15.31
C LEU A 82 6.85 -2.20 -15.57
N ASP A 83 7.25 -2.15 -16.83
CA ASP A 83 8.58 -1.62 -17.19
C ASP A 83 8.72 -0.15 -16.79
N PHE A 84 7.67 0.66 -16.98
CA PHE A 84 7.68 2.06 -16.53
C PHE A 84 7.81 2.16 -15.01
N MET A 85 7.10 1.30 -14.27
CA MET A 85 7.19 1.28 -12.81
C MET A 85 8.58 0.86 -12.32
N MET A 86 9.23 -0.05 -13.04
CA MET A 86 10.62 -0.46 -12.73
C MET A 86 11.60 0.68 -12.99
N ALA A 87 11.40 1.41 -14.08
CA ALA A 87 12.25 2.56 -14.41
C ALA A 87 12.00 3.77 -13.49
N HIS A 88 10.76 3.91 -13.01
CA HIS A 88 10.35 5.02 -12.17
C HIS A 88 9.52 4.51 -10.98
N PRO A 89 10.17 4.02 -9.91
CA PRO A 89 9.44 3.45 -8.77
C PRO A 89 8.40 4.36 -8.13
N ILE A 90 8.55 5.69 -8.28
CA ILE A 90 7.55 6.65 -7.78
C ILE A 90 6.17 6.44 -8.41
N LEU A 91 6.10 5.79 -9.59
CA LEU A 91 4.84 5.45 -10.24
C LEU A 91 4.05 4.37 -9.51
N ILE A 92 4.73 3.57 -8.67
CA ILE A 92 4.04 2.56 -7.86
C ILE A 92 3.26 3.25 -6.77
N ASN A 93 1.94 3.08 -6.78
CA ASN A 93 1.09 3.63 -5.72
C ASN A 93 1.38 2.95 -4.38
N ARG A 94 1.03 3.59 -3.28
CA ARG A 94 1.47 3.17 -1.94
C ARG A 94 0.42 3.44 -0.88
N PRO A 95 0.45 2.70 0.23
CA PRO A 95 1.32 1.56 0.49
C PRO A 95 0.70 0.26 -0.01
N ILE A 96 1.54 -0.68 -0.39
CA ILE A 96 1.12 -2.06 -0.61
C ILE A 96 1.43 -2.83 0.66
N VAL A 97 0.46 -3.59 1.17
CA VAL A 97 0.65 -4.42 2.35
C VAL A 97 0.34 -5.87 2.00
N ALA A 98 1.28 -6.75 2.29
CA ALA A 98 1.11 -8.20 2.20
C ALA A 98 1.07 -8.75 3.63
N ALA A 99 -0.02 -9.43 3.98
CA ALA A 99 -0.27 -9.90 5.33
C ALA A 99 -1.02 -11.24 5.27
N PRO A 100 -1.28 -11.89 6.43
CA PRO A 100 -1.86 -13.24 6.41
C PRO A 100 -3.19 -13.36 5.69
N LEU A 101 -4.04 -12.33 5.74
CA LEU A 101 -5.37 -12.39 5.13
C LEU A 101 -5.40 -11.88 3.68
N GLY A 102 -4.27 -11.44 3.13
CA GLY A 102 -4.20 -11.02 1.74
C GLY A 102 -3.21 -9.90 1.48
N THR A 103 -3.29 -9.37 0.27
CA THR A 103 -2.42 -8.28 -0.21
C THR A 103 -3.30 -7.19 -0.80
N LYS A 104 -3.07 -5.93 -0.40
CA LYS A 104 -3.85 -4.78 -0.90
C LYS A 104 -3.00 -3.54 -1.06
N LEU A 105 -3.40 -2.70 -2.00
CA LEU A 105 -3.04 -1.28 -1.99
C LEU A 105 -3.96 -0.61 -0.95
N CYS A 106 -3.39 -0.17 0.16
CA CYS A 106 -4.15 0.33 1.30
C CYS A 106 -4.42 1.84 1.17
N ARG A 107 -5.34 2.17 0.33
CA ARG A 107 -5.86 3.53 0.14
C ARG A 107 -7.39 3.45 0.07
N PRO A 108 -8.10 3.90 1.12
CA PRO A 108 -7.60 4.57 2.32
C PRO A 108 -6.80 3.62 3.25
N SER A 109 -6.07 4.21 4.20
CA SER A 109 -5.18 3.45 5.09
C SER A 109 -5.89 2.35 5.88
N GLU A 110 -7.13 2.58 6.28
CA GLU A 110 -7.93 1.61 7.06
C GLU A 110 -8.27 0.34 6.28
N ALA A 111 -8.04 0.30 4.97
CA ALA A 111 -8.15 -0.93 4.20
C ALA A 111 -7.23 -2.02 4.74
N VAL A 112 -6.14 -1.65 5.42
CA VAL A 112 -5.21 -2.61 6.02
C VAL A 112 -5.88 -3.47 7.08
N LEU A 113 -6.93 -2.98 7.72
CA LEU A 113 -7.64 -3.74 8.77
C LEU A 113 -8.23 -5.05 8.23
N ASP A 114 -8.56 -5.10 6.95
CA ASP A 114 -9.08 -6.33 6.32
C ASP A 114 -7.99 -7.39 6.14
N LEU A 115 -6.72 -7.03 6.30
CA LEU A 115 -5.58 -7.92 6.09
C LEU A 115 -5.03 -8.48 7.38
N LEU A 116 -5.42 -7.92 8.52
CA LEU A 116 -4.83 -8.23 9.83
C LEU A 116 -5.75 -9.16 10.61
N PRO A 117 -5.30 -10.38 10.98
CA PRO A 117 -6.11 -11.28 11.79
C PRO A 117 -6.10 -10.92 13.29
N TRP A 118 -5.31 -9.91 13.69
CA TRP A 118 -5.18 -9.49 15.08
C TRP A 118 -6.01 -8.25 15.34
N PRO A 119 -6.61 -8.14 16.57
CA PRO A 119 -7.37 -6.94 16.90
C PRO A 119 -6.46 -5.74 17.10
N GLN A 120 -7.03 -4.56 16.91
CA GLN A 120 -6.39 -3.31 17.29
C GLN A 120 -6.35 -3.23 18.83
N LYS A 121 -5.24 -2.80 19.40
CA LYS A 121 -5.03 -2.79 20.85
C LYS A 121 -5.61 -1.59 21.55
N GLY A 122 -5.98 -0.55 20.80
CA GLY A 122 -6.56 0.66 21.38
C GLY A 122 -7.10 1.56 20.28
N ALA A 123 -7.59 2.72 20.69
CA ALA A 123 -8.11 3.71 19.77
C ALA A 123 -7.02 4.20 18.81
N PHE A 124 -7.42 4.51 17.60
CA PHE A 124 -6.51 5.02 16.57
C PHE A 124 -7.18 6.13 15.77
N ALA A 125 -6.44 7.22 15.56
CA ALA A 125 -6.83 8.28 14.65
C ALA A 125 -5.69 8.54 13.66
N LYS A 126 -6.05 8.94 12.45
CA LYS A 126 -5.06 9.34 11.43
C LYS A 126 -4.35 10.61 11.86
N GLU A 127 -3.26 10.95 11.16
CA GLU A 127 -2.47 12.15 11.46
C GLU A 127 -3.30 13.44 11.38
N ASP A 128 -4.33 13.45 10.54
CA ASP A 128 -5.23 14.61 10.42
C ASP A 128 -6.32 14.65 11.52
N GLY A 129 -6.30 13.67 12.44
CA GLY A 129 -7.26 13.58 13.53
C GLY A 129 -8.49 12.74 13.22
N GLU A 130 -8.64 12.21 12.02
CA GLU A 130 -9.80 11.38 11.65
C GLU A 130 -9.78 10.07 12.43
N PRO A 131 -10.81 9.78 13.26
CA PRO A 131 -10.83 8.55 14.05
C PRO A 131 -11.14 7.35 13.17
N VAL A 132 -10.41 6.24 13.40
CA VAL A 132 -10.54 5.01 12.62
C VAL A 132 -10.95 3.84 13.50
N VAL A 133 -10.39 3.76 14.72
CA VAL A 133 -10.63 2.66 15.66
C VAL A 133 -11.01 3.26 17.00
N ASP A 134 -12.05 2.72 17.64
CA ASP A 134 -12.51 3.20 18.95
C ASP A 134 -11.67 2.61 20.08
N ALA A 135 -11.99 3.02 21.33
CA ALA A 135 -11.24 2.61 22.51
C ALA A 135 -11.29 1.10 22.76
N GLU A 136 -12.30 0.41 22.23
CA GLU A 136 -12.45 -1.03 22.34
C GLU A 136 -11.74 -1.78 21.21
N GLY A 137 -11.04 -1.08 20.33
CA GLY A 137 -10.32 -1.68 19.21
C GLY A 137 -11.19 -2.00 18.00
N ARG A 138 -12.38 -1.45 17.94
CA ARG A 138 -13.32 -1.70 16.84
C ARG A 138 -13.20 -0.61 15.77
N ARG A 139 -13.35 -1.04 14.51
CA ARG A 139 -13.37 -0.09 13.40
C ARG A 139 -14.62 0.80 13.50
N ILE A 140 -14.40 2.10 13.40
CA ILE A 140 -15.50 3.07 13.43
C ILE A 140 -16.22 3.03 12.08
N ALA A 141 -17.53 2.80 12.13
CA ALA A 141 -18.37 2.78 10.92
C ALA A 141 -18.54 4.20 10.37
N ARG A 142 -18.67 4.29 9.06
CA ARG A 142 -18.90 5.55 8.36
C ARG A 142 -20.15 5.49 7.50
#